data_9d45e096c92a56e52426fe2056c1c75c
#
_entry.id   9d45e096c92a56e52426fe2056c1c75c
#
_cell.length_a   1.000
_cell.length_b   1.000
_cell.length_c   1.000
_cell.angle_alpha   90.00
_cell.angle_beta   90.00
_cell.angle_gamma   90.00
#
_symmetry.space_group_name_H-M   'P 1'
#
loop_
_entity.id
_entity.type
_entity.pdbx_description
1 polymer ?
#
loop_
_entity_poly.entity_id
_entity_poly.type
_entity_poly.pdbx_seq_one_letter_code
_entity_poly.pdbx_strand_id
1 'polypeptide(L)'
;LVDDLILKDAATIGVTSSTSAISIASSGIVTLVDDLLLKDACTIGTATTAGAIAIAADGTVDLATAGATVNSAVIKTVGKESIWVPATAMYPSTTNPCSDLTQVETTALRPDLKVLDFATGADDFAQFTVAFPKSWNEGTVTFQPFWTVTGTNTGTVAWSLSGVAASNDDTINIAFGTAAVTTALAHSGTSNDLMVSVESGAITIAGSPAAADCCFFQIARDVSADNQSGDARLIGLKLFFTTDATNDA
;
A
#
# COMPACT_ATOMS: atom_id res chain seq x y z
N LEU A 1 2.59 25.13 58.20
CA LEU A 1 2.89 24.28 57.06
C LEU A 1 3.49 25.17 55.99
N VAL A 2 4.68 24.87 55.55
CA VAL A 2 5.27 25.45 54.32
C VAL A 2 4.52 24.89 53.13
N ASP A 3 4.30 25.71 52.10
CA ASP A 3 3.53 25.33 50.93
C ASP A 3 4.23 24.22 50.10
N ASP A 4 5.55 24.02 50.30
CA ASP A 4 6.38 23.05 49.57
C ASP A 4 7.07 22.04 50.52
N LEU A 5 7.14 20.79 50.10
CA LEU A 5 8.01 19.80 50.71
C LEU A 5 9.34 19.75 49.95
N ILE A 6 10.37 20.37 50.52
CA ILE A 6 11.72 20.36 49.95
C ILE A 6 12.50 19.22 50.62
N LEU A 7 12.95 18.25 49.83
CA LEU A 7 13.80 17.17 50.29
C LEU A 7 15.28 17.49 50.03
N LYS A 8 16.15 16.98 50.87
CA LYS A 8 17.60 17.06 50.63
C LYS A 8 17.97 16.30 49.33
N ASP A 9 19.05 16.74 48.68
CA ASP A 9 19.61 16.04 47.52
C ASP A 9 19.82 14.55 47.84
N ALA A 10 19.48 13.71 46.87
CA ALA A 10 19.49 12.24 46.99
C ALA A 10 18.56 11.69 48.12
N ALA A 11 17.47 12.41 48.40
CA ALA A 11 16.47 11.96 49.34
C ALA A 11 15.58 10.86 48.80
N THR A 12 14.97 10.10 49.68
CA THR A 12 14.06 8.99 49.37
C THR A 12 12.74 9.18 50.14
N ILE A 13 11.66 8.69 49.57
CA ILE A 13 10.36 8.55 50.20
C ILE A 13 10.03 7.05 50.17
N GLY A 14 9.65 6.52 51.33
CA GLY A 14 9.33 5.10 51.43
C GLY A 14 8.57 4.75 52.71
N VAL A 15 8.32 3.48 52.89
CA VAL A 15 7.71 2.89 54.11
C VAL A 15 8.75 2.06 54.84
N THR A 16 8.48 1.60 56.06
CA THR A 16 9.45 0.86 56.89
C THR A 16 10.06 -0.35 56.19
N SER A 17 9.29 -1.03 55.35
CA SER A 17 9.76 -2.21 54.57
C SER A 17 10.40 -1.86 53.23
N SER A 18 10.26 -0.61 52.75
CA SER A 18 10.86 -0.14 51.50
C SER A 18 11.17 1.35 51.62
N THR A 19 12.30 1.67 52.24
CA THR A 19 12.68 3.05 52.58
C THR A 19 13.03 3.91 51.37
N SER A 20 13.21 3.29 50.22
CA SER A 20 13.58 3.97 48.95
C SER A 20 12.56 3.73 47.82
N ALA A 21 11.26 3.58 48.17
CA ALA A 21 10.21 3.33 47.19
C ALA A 21 10.18 4.42 46.10
N ILE A 22 10.49 5.67 46.48
CA ILE A 22 10.74 6.77 45.55
C ILE A 22 12.09 7.37 45.90
N SER A 23 13.01 7.48 44.96
CA SER A 23 14.28 8.18 45.15
C SER A 23 14.38 9.34 44.13
N ILE A 24 14.91 10.47 44.63
CA ILE A 24 15.14 11.65 43.81
C ILE A 24 16.64 11.92 43.80
N ALA A 25 17.29 11.71 42.66
CA ALA A 25 18.70 12.03 42.47
C ALA A 25 18.96 13.53 42.54
N SER A 26 20.21 13.92 42.84
CA SER A 26 20.61 15.35 42.76
C SER A 26 20.45 15.97 41.38
N SER A 27 20.39 15.13 40.32
CA SER A 27 20.07 15.53 38.95
C SER A 27 18.57 15.80 38.69
N GLY A 28 17.71 15.59 39.71
CA GLY A 28 16.24 15.69 39.58
C GLY A 28 15.56 14.45 39.00
N ILE A 29 16.29 13.36 38.72
CA ILE A 29 15.69 12.10 38.25
C ILE A 29 14.95 11.44 39.41
N VAL A 30 13.67 11.09 39.17
CA VAL A 30 12.83 10.32 40.08
C VAL A 30 12.85 8.87 39.68
N THR A 31 13.23 7.99 40.59
CA THR A 31 13.23 6.51 40.42
C THR A 31 12.17 5.91 41.32
N LEU A 32 11.30 5.09 40.80
CA LEU A 32 10.38 4.21 41.52
C LEU A 32 11.02 2.82 41.61
N VAL A 33 10.99 2.19 42.75
CA VAL A 33 11.59 0.86 42.96
C VAL A 33 10.71 -0.25 42.41
N ASP A 34 9.38 0.06 42.34
CA ASP A 34 8.34 -0.87 41.89
C ASP A 34 7.49 -0.22 40.80
N ASP A 35 6.29 -0.69 40.60
CA ASP A 35 5.38 -0.21 39.54
C ASP A 35 4.90 1.24 39.73
N LEU A 36 4.65 1.92 38.60
CA LEU A 36 3.90 3.18 38.56
C LEU A 36 2.45 2.88 38.17
N LEU A 37 1.56 2.83 39.16
CA LEU A 37 0.12 2.72 38.91
C LEU A 37 -0.45 4.11 38.63
N LEU A 38 -1.01 4.28 37.46
CA LEU A 38 -1.67 5.50 37.05
C LEU A 38 -3.21 5.31 37.12
N LYS A 39 -3.91 6.40 37.38
CA LYS A 39 -5.38 6.37 37.36
C LYS A 39 -5.88 6.07 35.95
N ASP A 40 -7.06 5.42 35.84
CA ASP A 40 -7.74 5.19 34.57
C ASP A 40 -7.86 6.48 33.74
N ALA A 41 -7.69 6.36 32.43
CA ALA A 41 -7.68 7.47 31.49
C ALA A 41 -6.59 8.53 31.75
N CYS A 42 -5.42 8.10 32.23
CA CYS A 42 -4.27 8.98 32.44
C CYS A 42 -3.37 9.09 31.21
N THR A 43 -2.46 10.04 31.24
CA THR A 43 -1.48 10.27 30.16
C THR A 43 -0.09 10.45 30.72
N ILE A 44 0.92 10.06 29.93
CA ILE A 44 2.33 10.35 30.20
C ILE A 44 2.83 11.21 29.03
N GLY A 45 3.46 12.33 29.35
CA GLY A 45 3.91 13.26 28.31
C GLY A 45 4.97 14.22 28.79
N THR A 46 5.30 15.18 27.94
CA THR A 46 6.17 16.31 28.25
C THR A 46 5.31 17.54 28.58
N ALA A 47 5.93 18.63 29.06
CA ALA A 47 5.23 19.88 29.33
C ALA A 47 4.48 20.46 28.12
N THR A 48 4.97 20.18 26.91
CA THR A 48 4.38 20.64 25.64
C THR A 48 3.51 19.58 24.95
N THR A 49 3.63 18.32 25.33
CA THR A 49 2.88 17.18 24.76
C THR A 49 2.46 16.25 25.90
N ALA A 50 1.48 16.69 26.66
CA ALA A 50 1.04 16.01 27.88
C ALA A 50 0.49 14.59 27.63
N GLY A 51 -0.04 14.30 26.44
CA GLY A 51 -0.64 13.04 26.07
C GLY A 51 0.22 12.20 25.10
N ALA A 52 1.57 12.24 25.20
CA ALA A 52 2.43 11.46 24.31
C ALA A 52 2.17 9.94 24.42
N ILE A 53 1.78 9.47 25.60
CA ILE A 53 1.26 8.12 25.85
C ILE A 53 -0.05 8.29 26.63
N ALA A 54 -1.15 7.80 26.09
CA ALA A 54 -2.44 7.77 26.76
C ALA A 54 -2.80 6.31 27.11
N ILE A 55 -3.26 6.07 28.33
CA ILE A 55 -3.73 4.76 28.79
C ILE A 55 -5.23 4.92 29.07
N ALA A 56 -6.06 4.29 28.24
CA ALA A 56 -7.51 4.31 28.42
C ALA A 56 -7.93 3.45 29.62
N ALA A 57 -9.18 3.65 30.08
CA ALA A 57 -9.73 2.91 31.23
C ALA A 57 -9.85 1.39 30.96
N ASP A 58 -9.91 0.97 29.70
CA ASP A 58 -9.92 -0.44 29.28
C ASP A 58 -8.51 -1.07 29.16
N GLY A 59 -7.46 -0.30 29.45
CA GLY A 59 -6.07 -0.73 29.35
C GLY A 59 -5.45 -0.54 27.95
N THR A 60 -6.18 0.02 26.98
CA THR A 60 -5.61 0.36 25.68
C THR A 60 -4.55 1.46 25.82
N VAL A 61 -3.38 1.25 25.17
CA VAL A 61 -2.29 2.24 25.14
C VAL A 61 -2.28 2.93 23.78
N ASP A 62 -2.53 4.23 23.77
CA ASP A 62 -2.42 5.07 22.59
C ASP A 62 -1.11 5.87 22.62
N LEU A 63 -0.33 5.74 21.57
CA LEU A 63 0.87 6.53 21.32
C LEU A 63 0.49 7.70 20.40
N ALA A 64 -0.02 8.78 20.98
CA ALA A 64 -0.64 9.92 20.31
C ALA A 64 0.32 10.77 19.45
N THR A 65 1.34 10.22 18.88
CA THR A 65 2.22 10.94 17.95
C THR A 65 2.08 10.38 16.53
N ALA A 66 2.00 11.28 15.55
CA ALA A 66 2.06 10.95 14.13
C ALA A 66 3.42 10.31 13.78
N GLY A 67 3.70 9.15 14.34
CA GLY A 67 4.95 8.42 14.10
C GLY A 67 5.58 7.86 15.37
N ALA A 68 4.92 6.88 16.03
CA ALA A 68 5.62 6.04 16.97
C ALA A 68 6.83 5.38 16.28
N THR A 69 8.03 5.50 16.87
CA THR A 69 9.26 4.97 16.27
C THR A 69 9.90 3.91 17.15
N VAL A 70 10.51 2.91 16.52
CA VAL A 70 11.50 2.01 17.15
C VAL A 70 12.83 2.26 16.47
N ASN A 71 13.85 2.64 17.24
CA ASN A 71 15.18 3.00 16.71
C ASN A 71 15.11 4.03 15.55
N SER A 72 14.34 5.09 15.74
CA SER A 72 14.10 6.15 14.75
C SER A 72 13.35 5.72 13.47
N ALA A 73 12.90 4.48 13.37
CA ALA A 73 12.03 4.02 12.28
C ALA A 73 10.56 4.13 12.70
N VAL A 74 9.72 4.72 11.85
CA VAL A 74 8.28 4.84 12.09
C VAL A 74 7.62 3.47 12.04
N ILE A 75 6.85 3.12 13.08
CA ILE A 75 6.02 1.91 13.08
C ILE A 75 4.82 2.19 12.17
N LYS A 76 4.78 1.50 11.03
CA LYS A 76 3.62 1.51 10.14
C LYS A 76 2.84 0.21 10.34
N THR A 77 1.63 0.31 10.85
CA THR A 77 0.75 -0.85 11.07
C THR A 77 -0.27 -1.01 9.95
N VAL A 78 -0.60 0.07 9.27
CA VAL A 78 -1.51 0.13 8.14
C VAL A 78 -0.91 1.01 7.05
N GLY A 79 -1.31 0.84 5.82
CA GLY A 79 -0.82 1.68 4.73
C GLY A 79 -1.09 1.09 3.35
N LYS A 80 -0.44 1.68 2.37
CA LYS A 80 -0.53 1.27 0.98
C LYS A 80 0.54 0.23 0.68
N GLU A 81 0.12 -0.91 0.16
CA GLU A 81 0.99 -1.98 -0.31
C GLU A 81 0.80 -2.24 -1.81
N SER A 82 1.65 -3.04 -2.41
CA SER A 82 1.57 -3.34 -3.83
C SER A 82 1.84 -4.80 -4.15
N ILE A 83 1.12 -5.31 -5.14
CA ILE A 83 1.37 -6.60 -5.78
C ILE A 83 1.94 -6.34 -7.17
N TRP A 84 3.06 -6.95 -7.51
CA TRP A 84 3.58 -6.96 -8.86
C TRP A 84 2.86 -8.05 -9.68
N VAL A 85 2.17 -7.65 -10.74
CA VAL A 85 1.53 -8.55 -11.69
C VAL A 85 2.27 -8.47 -13.03
N PRO A 86 3.16 -9.42 -13.33
CA PRO A 86 3.89 -9.44 -14.60
C PRO A 86 2.95 -9.85 -15.76
N ALA A 87 3.28 -9.49 -16.99
CA ALA A 87 2.55 -9.91 -18.17
C ALA A 87 2.43 -11.45 -18.27
N THR A 88 3.38 -12.20 -17.70
CA THR A 88 3.34 -13.66 -17.62
C THR A 88 2.22 -14.22 -16.75
N ALA A 89 1.64 -13.43 -15.87
CA ALA A 89 0.48 -13.80 -15.04
C ALA A 89 -0.85 -13.39 -15.68
N MET A 90 -0.80 -12.79 -16.87
CA MET A 90 -1.97 -12.33 -17.60
C MET A 90 -2.22 -13.21 -18.82
N TYR A 91 -3.44 -13.17 -19.33
CA TYR A 91 -3.85 -13.87 -20.54
C TYR A 91 -4.76 -12.99 -21.39
N PRO A 92 -4.68 -13.07 -22.75
CA PRO A 92 -5.59 -12.34 -23.63
C PRO A 92 -7.04 -12.71 -23.35
N SER A 93 -7.96 -11.75 -23.42
CA SER A 93 -9.39 -12.06 -23.34
C SER A 93 -9.86 -12.74 -24.63
N THR A 94 -10.99 -13.46 -24.56
CA THR A 94 -11.56 -14.09 -25.77
C THR A 94 -12.13 -13.07 -26.74
N THR A 95 -12.66 -11.96 -26.23
CA THR A 95 -13.20 -10.87 -27.02
C THR A 95 -12.24 -9.69 -27.02
N ASN A 96 -11.85 -9.22 -28.20
CA ASN A 96 -10.86 -8.18 -28.41
C ASN A 96 -9.54 -8.50 -27.65
N PRO A 97 -8.88 -9.62 -27.94
CA PRO A 97 -7.65 -10.00 -27.26
C PRO A 97 -6.49 -9.08 -27.61
N CYS A 98 -5.64 -8.80 -26.63
CA CYS A 98 -4.24 -8.40 -26.93
C CYS A 98 -3.49 -9.57 -27.58
N SER A 99 -2.21 -9.38 -27.92
CA SER A 99 -1.39 -10.49 -28.45
C SER A 99 -1.23 -11.63 -27.43
N ASP A 100 -0.88 -12.81 -27.91
CA ASP A 100 -0.36 -13.88 -27.05
C ASP A 100 0.93 -13.42 -26.35
N LEU A 101 1.23 -14.05 -25.20
CA LEU A 101 2.45 -13.76 -24.45
C LEU A 101 3.68 -14.08 -25.32
N THR A 102 4.49 -13.07 -25.60
CA THR A 102 5.71 -13.21 -26.40
C THR A 102 6.97 -12.98 -25.58
N GLN A 103 8.07 -13.58 -26.02
CA GLN A 103 9.41 -13.28 -25.54
C GLN A 103 10.11 -12.41 -26.57
N VAL A 104 10.67 -11.30 -26.11
CA VAL A 104 11.40 -10.36 -26.95
C VAL A 104 12.82 -10.22 -26.44
N GLU A 105 13.78 -10.60 -27.25
CA GLU A 105 15.19 -10.32 -27.00
C GLU A 105 15.47 -8.84 -27.31
N THR A 106 16.01 -8.10 -26.36
CA THR A 106 16.42 -6.71 -26.58
C THR A 106 17.77 -6.63 -27.29
N THR A 107 18.73 -7.37 -26.83
CA THR A 107 20.06 -7.59 -27.43
C THR A 107 20.66 -8.83 -26.77
N ALA A 108 21.45 -9.59 -27.48
CA ALA A 108 22.11 -10.81 -26.95
C ALA A 108 22.80 -10.55 -25.60
N LEU A 109 22.56 -11.45 -24.64
CA LEU A 109 23.08 -11.39 -23.24
C LEU A 109 22.58 -10.20 -22.42
N ARG A 110 21.46 -9.60 -22.79
CA ARG A 110 20.75 -8.57 -22.05
C ARG A 110 19.36 -9.07 -21.64
N PRO A 111 18.58 -8.30 -20.83
CA PRO A 111 17.25 -8.75 -20.43
C PRO A 111 16.35 -9.05 -21.62
N ASP A 112 15.76 -10.24 -21.61
CA ASP A 112 14.62 -10.58 -22.45
C ASP A 112 13.33 -10.13 -21.77
N LEU A 113 12.40 -9.61 -22.57
CA LEU A 113 11.11 -9.18 -22.09
C LEU A 113 10.08 -10.28 -22.32
N LYS A 114 9.20 -10.51 -21.35
CA LYS A 114 7.94 -11.22 -21.52
C LYS A 114 6.82 -10.19 -21.55
N VAL A 115 6.14 -10.08 -22.68
CA VAL A 115 5.20 -8.96 -22.93
C VAL A 115 3.91 -9.44 -23.56
N LEU A 116 2.86 -8.63 -23.36
CA LEU A 116 1.64 -8.63 -24.14
C LEU A 116 1.61 -7.35 -24.97
N ASP A 117 1.40 -7.46 -26.28
CA ASP A 117 1.32 -6.32 -27.18
C ASP A 117 -0.14 -5.93 -27.40
N PHE A 118 -0.45 -4.63 -27.25
CA PHE A 118 -1.78 -4.04 -27.40
C PHE A 118 -1.77 -3.13 -28.63
N ALA A 119 -2.65 -3.42 -29.59
CA ALA A 119 -2.70 -2.74 -30.86
C ALA A 119 -3.27 -1.30 -30.77
N THR A 120 -3.21 -0.59 -31.90
CA THR A 120 -3.66 0.82 -32.00
C THR A 120 -5.09 0.99 -32.47
N GLY A 121 -5.72 -0.05 -33.02
CA GLY A 121 -6.98 0.09 -33.76
C GLY A 121 -8.24 0.05 -32.93
N ALA A 122 -8.18 -0.58 -31.78
CA ALA A 122 -9.28 -0.72 -30.82
C ALA A 122 -8.70 -1.07 -29.45
N ASP A 123 -9.52 -0.98 -28.42
CA ASP A 123 -9.13 -1.46 -27.08
C ASP A 123 -9.01 -2.98 -27.10
N ASP A 124 -7.80 -3.44 -26.89
CA ASP A 124 -7.48 -4.86 -26.67
C ASP A 124 -7.42 -5.13 -25.18
N PHE A 125 -7.73 -6.37 -24.78
CA PHE A 125 -7.87 -6.73 -23.36
C PHE A 125 -6.99 -7.91 -22.96
N ALA A 126 -6.42 -7.83 -21.77
CA ALA A 126 -5.86 -8.96 -21.02
C ALA A 126 -6.50 -9.04 -19.64
N GLN A 127 -6.53 -10.26 -19.09
CA GLN A 127 -7.11 -10.52 -17.77
C GLN A 127 -6.11 -11.19 -16.84
N PHE A 128 -6.30 -11.00 -15.55
CA PHE A 128 -5.57 -11.67 -14.47
C PHE A 128 -6.43 -11.75 -13.21
N THR A 129 -6.00 -12.55 -12.25
CA THR A 129 -6.70 -12.72 -10.98
C THR A 129 -5.79 -12.42 -9.81
N VAL A 130 -6.38 -11.91 -8.72
CA VAL A 130 -5.72 -11.66 -7.45
C VAL A 130 -6.62 -12.14 -6.32
N ALA A 131 -6.06 -12.90 -5.38
CA ALA A 131 -6.64 -13.08 -4.05
C ALA A 131 -5.88 -12.15 -3.11
N PHE A 132 -6.57 -11.15 -2.57
CA PHE A 132 -5.94 -10.21 -1.66
C PHE A 132 -5.67 -10.85 -0.29
N PRO A 133 -4.64 -10.38 0.44
CA PRO A 133 -4.45 -10.80 1.83
C PRO A 133 -5.62 -10.33 2.70
N LYS A 134 -5.88 -11.00 3.81
CA LYS A 134 -6.94 -10.61 4.77
C LYS A 134 -6.70 -9.22 5.38
N SER A 135 -5.46 -8.75 5.36
CA SER A 135 -5.08 -7.41 5.79
C SER A 135 -5.52 -6.30 4.83
N TRP A 136 -6.07 -6.63 3.64
CA TRP A 136 -6.67 -5.64 2.75
C TRP A 136 -7.95 -5.06 3.37
N ASN A 137 -8.12 -3.75 3.29
CA ASN A 137 -9.27 -3.03 3.84
C ASN A 137 -10.55 -3.14 2.98
N GLU A 138 -10.57 -4.04 1.98
CA GLU A 138 -11.69 -4.28 1.06
C GLU A 138 -12.12 -3.03 0.26
N GLY A 139 -11.28 -2.01 0.26
CA GLY A 139 -11.51 -0.73 -0.41
C GLY A 139 -11.07 -0.71 -1.87
N THR A 140 -10.98 0.50 -2.42
CA THR A 140 -10.52 0.73 -3.78
C THR A 140 -9.04 0.38 -3.96
N VAL A 141 -8.68 0.04 -5.19
CA VAL A 141 -7.30 -0.21 -5.61
C VAL A 141 -6.88 0.82 -6.65
N THR A 142 -5.57 0.94 -6.88
CA THR A 142 -5.00 1.73 -7.97
C THR A 142 -3.94 0.90 -8.68
N PHE A 143 -3.53 1.29 -9.89
CA PHE A 143 -2.50 0.56 -10.62
C PHE A 143 -1.49 1.47 -11.28
N GLN A 144 -0.31 0.92 -11.58
CA GLN A 144 0.77 1.60 -12.26
C GLN A 144 1.37 0.67 -13.31
N PRO A 145 1.11 0.90 -14.62
CA PRO A 145 1.66 0.09 -15.70
C PRO A 145 3.15 0.35 -15.94
N PHE A 146 3.86 -0.73 -16.31
CA PHE A 146 5.24 -0.75 -16.79
C PHE A 146 5.22 -1.30 -18.21
N TRP A 147 5.68 -0.49 -19.17
CA TRP A 147 5.51 -0.78 -20.58
C TRP A 147 6.65 -0.22 -21.46
N THR A 148 6.68 -0.61 -22.70
CA THR A 148 7.55 -0.06 -23.75
C THR A 148 6.82 -0.09 -25.09
N VAL A 149 7.49 0.29 -26.16
CA VAL A 149 7.03 0.13 -27.55
C VAL A 149 8.10 -0.48 -28.43
N THR A 150 7.71 -1.02 -29.59
CA THR A 150 8.64 -1.67 -30.53
C THR A 150 9.50 -0.72 -31.34
N GLY A 151 9.19 0.55 -31.35
CA GLY A 151 9.81 1.55 -32.22
C GLY A 151 10.32 2.77 -31.49
N THR A 152 10.42 3.85 -32.22
CA THR A 152 10.88 5.14 -31.73
C THR A 152 9.78 6.23 -31.77
N ASN A 153 8.52 5.81 -31.90
CA ASN A 153 7.39 6.75 -31.87
C ASN A 153 7.25 7.36 -30.48
N THR A 154 7.02 8.68 -30.45
CA THR A 154 6.89 9.47 -29.20
C THR A 154 5.44 9.71 -28.77
N GLY A 155 4.49 9.01 -29.40
CA GLY A 155 3.08 9.10 -29.02
C GLY A 155 2.83 8.70 -27.58
N THR A 156 1.69 9.10 -27.05
CA THR A 156 1.27 8.77 -25.68
C THR A 156 0.55 7.45 -25.62
N VAL A 157 0.68 6.74 -24.50
CA VAL A 157 -0.10 5.53 -24.17
C VAL A 157 -0.89 5.77 -22.89
N ALA A 158 -2.16 5.42 -22.91
CA ALA A 158 -3.04 5.37 -21.75
C ALA A 158 -3.48 3.93 -21.47
N TRP A 159 -3.55 3.57 -20.20
CA TRP A 159 -3.94 2.24 -19.77
C TRP A 159 -5.21 2.33 -18.91
N SER A 160 -6.12 1.39 -19.07
CA SER A 160 -7.32 1.26 -18.25
C SER A 160 -7.32 -0.06 -17.50
N LEU A 161 -7.88 -0.06 -16.28
CA LEU A 161 -8.07 -1.27 -15.48
C LEU A 161 -9.43 -1.25 -14.81
N SER A 162 -10.14 -2.37 -14.87
CA SER A 162 -11.38 -2.62 -14.14
C SER A 162 -11.28 -3.93 -13.37
N GLY A 163 -12.10 -4.08 -12.32
CA GLY A 163 -12.10 -5.25 -11.46
C GLY A 163 -13.50 -5.71 -11.07
N VAL A 164 -13.65 -7.01 -10.76
CA VAL A 164 -14.85 -7.61 -10.18
C VAL A 164 -14.44 -8.75 -9.24
N ALA A 165 -15.12 -8.86 -8.11
CA ALA A 165 -14.92 -9.94 -7.14
C ALA A 165 -16.02 -10.98 -7.24
N ALA A 166 -15.69 -12.23 -6.92
CA ALA A 166 -16.62 -13.33 -6.74
C ALA A 166 -16.29 -14.07 -5.44
N SER A 167 -17.29 -14.21 -4.57
CA SER A 167 -17.23 -14.97 -3.32
C SER A 167 -17.55 -16.46 -3.55
N ASN A 168 -17.47 -17.26 -2.49
CA ASN A 168 -17.90 -18.66 -2.54
C ASN A 168 -19.38 -18.76 -2.94
N ASP A 169 -19.68 -19.66 -3.87
CA ASP A 169 -21.00 -19.93 -4.47
C ASP A 169 -21.54 -18.82 -5.39
N ASP A 170 -20.81 -17.73 -5.62
CA ASP A 170 -21.19 -16.74 -6.62
C ASP A 170 -20.95 -17.24 -8.04
N THR A 171 -21.78 -16.75 -8.97
CA THR A 171 -21.48 -16.93 -10.40
C THR A 171 -20.28 -16.11 -10.81
N ILE A 172 -19.34 -16.70 -11.57
CA ILE A 172 -18.21 -15.96 -12.14
C ILE A 172 -18.65 -15.09 -13.34
N ASN A 173 -19.84 -15.31 -13.88
CA ASN A 173 -20.40 -14.52 -14.99
C ASN A 173 -20.92 -13.15 -14.50
N ILE A 174 -20.01 -12.31 -14.06
CA ILE A 174 -20.27 -10.98 -13.49
C ILE A 174 -19.60 -9.93 -14.36
N ALA A 175 -20.25 -8.79 -14.55
CA ALA A 175 -19.66 -7.67 -15.30
C ALA A 175 -18.56 -6.99 -14.48
N PHE A 176 -17.46 -6.61 -15.17
CA PHE A 176 -16.43 -5.75 -14.56
C PHE A 176 -17.02 -4.40 -14.13
N GLY A 177 -16.44 -3.82 -13.10
CA GLY A 177 -16.74 -2.46 -12.67
C GLY A 177 -16.27 -1.41 -13.68
N THR A 178 -16.53 -0.14 -13.36
CA THR A 178 -16.04 0.98 -14.18
C THR A 178 -14.51 1.02 -14.17
N ALA A 179 -13.91 1.09 -15.36
CA ALA A 179 -12.47 1.19 -15.49
C ALA A 179 -11.96 2.58 -15.07
N ALA A 180 -10.81 2.61 -14.40
CA ALA A 180 -10.02 3.82 -14.24
C ALA A 180 -8.94 3.86 -15.33
N VAL A 181 -8.72 5.04 -15.90
CA VAL A 181 -7.72 5.27 -16.97
C VAL A 181 -6.54 6.05 -16.39
N THR A 182 -5.32 5.64 -16.72
CA THR A 182 -4.11 6.40 -16.36
C THR A 182 -4.00 7.68 -17.18
N THR A 183 -3.32 8.69 -16.65
CA THR A 183 -2.89 9.81 -17.49
C THR A 183 -1.99 9.28 -18.60
N ALA A 184 -2.28 9.66 -19.83
CA ALA A 184 -1.50 9.26 -21.01
C ALA A 184 -0.03 9.72 -20.84
N LEU A 185 0.92 8.81 -21.04
CA LEU A 185 2.35 9.07 -20.94
C LEU A 185 3.00 8.94 -22.32
N ALA A 186 3.79 9.95 -22.72
CA ALA A 186 4.52 9.92 -23.96
C ALA A 186 5.71 8.95 -23.86
N HIS A 187 5.93 8.15 -24.91
CA HIS A 187 7.15 7.32 -25.02
C HIS A 187 8.38 8.21 -25.29
N SER A 188 9.52 7.81 -24.78
CA SER A 188 10.79 8.56 -24.86
C SER A 188 11.32 8.78 -26.28
N GLY A 189 10.89 7.98 -27.26
CA GLY A 189 11.45 7.96 -28.60
C GLY A 189 12.67 7.03 -28.78
N THR A 190 13.05 6.31 -27.75
CA THR A 190 14.14 5.32 -27.82
C THR A 190 13.57 3.92 -27.70
N SER A 191 13.86 3.04 -28.65
CA SER A 191 13.36 1.67 -28.65
C SER A 191 13.76 0.90 -27.39
N ASN A 192 12.81 0.16 -26.83
CA ASN A 192 12.95 -0.62 -25.57
C ASN A 192 13.20 0.20 -24.31
N ASP A 193 13.01 1.52 -24.32
CA ASP A 193 13.01 2.28 -23.07
C ASP A 193 11.83 1.86 -22.20
N LEU A 194 12.11 1.65 -20.92
CA LEU A 194 11.09 1.35 -19.92
C LEU A 194 10.29 2.60 -19.60
N MET A 195 8.99 2.54 -19.83
CA MET A 195 8.04 3.56 -19.44
C MET A 195 7.29 3.11 -18.19
N VAL A 196 7.14 4.01 -17.24
CA VAL A 196 6.37 3.78 -16.00
C VAL A 196 5.30 4.86 -15.92
N SER A 197 4.05 4.48 -16.16
CA SER A 197 2.93 5.43 -16.10
C SER A 197 2.74 5.97 -14.67
N VAL A 198 2.12 7.14 -14.57
CA VAL A 198 1.65 7.64 -13.27
C VAL A 198 0.60 6.67 -12.72
N GLU A 199 0.55 6.53 -11.41
CA GLU A 199 -0.48 5.74 -10.74
C GLU A 199 -1.89 6.25 -11.12
N SER A 200 -2.81 5.33 -11.36
CA SER A 200 -4.20 5.63 -11.75
C SER A 200 -5.01 6.29 -10.63
N GLY A 201 -6.17 6.83 -10.97
CA GLY A 201 -7.24 7.06 -10.01
C GLY A 201 -7.75 5.76 -9.37
N ALA A 202 -8.59 5.90 -8.34
CA ALA A 202 -9.17 4.78 -7.61
C ALA A 202 -10.10 3.94 -8.51
N ILE A 203 -9.98 2.61 -8.37
CA ILE A 203 -10.82 1.60 -9.02
C ILE A 203 -11.71 0.99 -7.94
N THR A 204 -13.02 1.08 -8.13
CA THR A 204 -13.97 0.31 -7.32
C THR A 204 -14.13 -1.07 -7.95
N ILE A 205 -13.74 -2.11 -7.21
CA ILE A 205 -13.95 -3.49 -7.61
C ILE A 205 -15.45 -3.79 -7.48
N ALA A 206 -16.11 -4.22 -8.55
CA ALA A 206 -17.52 -4.62 -8.51
C ALA A 206 -17.70 -5.93 -7.74
N GLY A 207 -18.94 -6.31 -7.41
CA GLY A 207 -19.25 -7.57 -6.74
C GLY A 207 -19.10 -7.55 -5.22
N SER A 208 -18.99 -6.36 -4.59
CA SER A 208 -18.88 -6.22 -3.12
C SER A 208 -17.72 -7.04 -2.55
N PRO A 209 -16.48 -6.72 -2.92
CA PRO A 209 -15.31 -7.52 -2.61
C PRO A 209 -15.10 -7.72 -1.11
N ALA A 210 -14.63 -8.90 -0.73
CA ALA A 210 -14.19 -9.26 0.62
C ALA A 210 -12.82 -9.94 0.58
N ALA A 211 -12.15 -10.04 1.73
CA ALA A 211 -10.78 -10.58 1.83
C ALA A 211 -10.62 -12.03 1.35
N ALA A 212 -11.70 -12.83 1.36
CA ALA A 212 -11.65 -14.22 0.91
C ALA A 212 -12.01 -14.42 -0.57
N ASP A 213 -12.31 -13.35 -1.29
CA ASP A 213 -12.81 -13.41 -2.67
C ASP A 213 -11.69 -13.57 -3.69
N CYS A 214 -12.07 -14.12 -4.84
CA CYS A 214 -11.25 -14.08 -6.04
C CYS A 214 -11.60 -12.84 -6.84
N CYS A 215 -10.65 -11.92 -6.96
CA CYS A 215 -10.83 -10.69 -7.74
C CYS A 215 -10.27 -10.89 -9.15
N PHE A 216 -11.11 -10.69 -10.15
CA PHE A 216 -10.75 -10.70 -11.57
C PHE A 216 -10.51 -9.28 -12.02
N PHE A 217 -9.45 -9.07 -12.79
CA PHE A 217 -9.11 -7.78 -13.36
C PHE A 217 -8.98 -7.87 -14.88
N GLN A 218 -9.34 -6.78 -15.55
CA GLN A 218 -9.19 -6.60 -16.98
C GLN A 218 -8.42 -5.32 -17.25
N ILE A 219 -7.24 -5.46 -17.88
CA ILE A 219 -6.42 -4.33 -18.35
C ILE A 219 -6.60 -4.14 -19.84
N ALA A 220 -6.63 -2.89 -20.31
CA ALA A 220 -6.63 -2.54 -21.71
C ALA A 220 -5.72 -1.33 -21.97
N ARG A 221 -5.27 -1.20 -23.22
CA ARG A 221 -4.83 0.07 -23.76
C ARG A 221 -6.08 0.87 -24.17
N ASP A 222 -6.26 2.06 -23.60
CA ASP A 222 -7.35 2.97 -23.97
C ASP A 222 -6.90 3.80 -25.18
N VAL A 223 -7.21 3.31 -26.38
CA VAL A 223 -6.80 3.96 -27.64
C VAL A 223 -7.52 5.29 -27.87
N SER A 224 -8.63 5.54 -27.18
CA SER A 224 -9.34 6.82 -27.25
C SER A 224 -8.65 7.92 -26.46
N ALA A 225 -7.86 7.55 -25.46
CA ALA A 225 -7.13 8.45 -24.58
C ALA A 225 -5.63 8.56 -24.94
N ASP A 226 -5.17 7.87 -25.99
CA ASP A 226 -3.77 7.88 -26.40
C ASP A 226 -3.57 8.27 -27.89
N ASN A 227 -2.32 8.38 -28.33
CA ASN A 227 -1.99 8.67 -29.73
C ASN A 227 -0.73 7.95 -30.23
N GLN A 228 -0.28 6.90 -29.53
CA GLN A 228 0.83 6.09 -29.98
C GLN A 228 0.43 5.27 -31.23
N SER A 229 1.18 5.45 -32.33
CA SER A 229 0.90 4.82 -33.61
C SER A 229 1.40 3.39 -33.77
N GLY A 230 2.17 2.88 -32.79
CA GLY A 230 2.62 1.51 -32.72
C GLY A 230 2.00 0.75 -31.55
N ASP A 231 2.22 -0.57 -31.49
CA ASP A 231 1.74 -1.38 -30.39
C ASP A 231 2.45 -1.00 -29.09
N ALA A 232 1.67 -0.95 -28.01
CA ALA A 232 2.17 -0.76 -26.67
C ALA A 232 2.44 -2.15 -26.04
N ARG A 233 3.67 -2.36 -25.54
CA ARG A 233 4.14 -3.59 -24.92
C ARG A 233 4.00 -3.52 -23.42
N LEU A 234 3.05 -4.23 -22.85
CA LEU A 234 2.91 -4.34 -21.39
C LEU A 234 3.92 -5.36 -20.85
N ILE A 235 4.75 -4.94 -19.90
CA ILE A 235 5.69 -5.78 -19.14
C ILE A 235 5.01 -6.29 -17.88
N GLY A 236 4.15 -5.47 -17.27
CA GLY A 236 3.40 -5.77 -16.08
C GLY A 236 2.86 -4.50 -15.41
N LEU A 237 2.23 -4.66 -14.27
CA LEU A 237 1.74 -3.55 -13.48
C LEU A 237 1.98 -3.77 -11.99
N LYS A 238 2.07 -2.69 -11.24
CA LYS A 238 1.85 -2.72 -9.79
C LYS A 238 0.37 -2.46 -9.52
N LEU A 239 -0.25 -3.35 -8.76
CA LEU A 239 -1.58 -3.15 -8.21
C LEU A 239 -1.40 -2.70 -6.76
N PHE A 240 -1.92 -1.55 -6.39
CA PHE A 240 -1.83 -1.00 -5.04
C PHE A 240 -3.16 -1.16 -4.31
N PHE A 241 -3.07 -1.51 -3.05
CA PHE A 241 -4.22 -1.65 -2.15
C PHE A 241 -3.85 -1.11 -0.77
N THR A 242 -4.85 -0.82 0.05
CA THR A 242 -4.65 -0.33 1.42
C THR A 242 -4.87 -1.46 2.41
N THR A 243 -3.99 -1.57 3.40
CA THR A 243 -4.14 -2.52 4.51
C THR A 243 -4.72 -1.82 5.73
N ASP A 244 -5.52 -2.53 6.54
CA ASP A 244 -6.05 -2.11 7.83
C ASP A 244 -5.51 -2.94 9.01
N ALA A 245 -4.71 -3.95 8.71
CA ALA A 245 -4.03 -4.81 9.67
C ALA A 245 -2.56 -5.05 9.27
N THR A 246 -1.77 -5.57 10.19
CA THR A 246 -0.33 -5.88 9.95
C THR A 246 -0.10 -7.25 9.32
N ASN A 247 -1.07 -8.12 9.38
CA ASN A 247 -0.99 -9.52 8.92
C ASN A 247 -2.39 -10.10 8.67
N ASP A 248 -2.44 -11.33 8.21
CA ASP A 248 -3.64 -12.10 7.89
C ASP A 248 -4.25 -12.86 9.09
N ALA A 249 -3.86 -12.52 10.32
CA ALA A 249 -4.34 -13.21 11.52
C ALA A 249 -5.76 -12.80 11.93
#